data_8b63fac3f044ee673268015f6805417f
#
_entry.id   8b63fac3f044ee673268015f6805417f
#
_cell.length_a   1.000
_cell.length_b   1.000
_cell.length_c   1.000
_cell.angle_alpha   90.00
_cell.angle_beta   90.00
_cell.angle_gamma   90.00
#
_symmetry.space_group_name_H-M   'P 1'
#
loop_
_entity.id
_entity.type
_entity.pdbx_description
1 polymer ?
#
loop_
_entity_poly.entity_id
_entity_poly.type
_entity_poly.pdbx_seq_one_letter_code
_entity_poly.pdbx_strand_id
1 'polypeptide(L)'
;MLWATAVCFAAGAVVGTVVLWGAARPFNGDGSVIIPIALVAGVIAAGAFLVSTRMHRAGETGPMPPWQEWVSHVSAAAVTAAIAGVTALGVLLTGEVLAVGLEGLTLPAPAGGMFSGVASALGGRLAFRTGVRLRTQDLAGLLAAFLVIGTLFAMLTATDPAWWERSFSDLGIGAGGWAFNGTAVIAGLLIATTGSYLGRDLHRMLGDPALPRIAAIVLTWAGAGLALAAVGLLPLDRVRVAHAIAAFSTLGLIVAATVLTTLLLREVVMLRVLTIVLVALIAVAAVIAFGFRMLSVAALEAIVVGLVLLWLTTLVQLLCVLAPDQSRPSARRSPLRG
;
A
#
# COMPACT_ATOMS: atom_id res chain seq x y z
N MET A 1 -16.82 14.29 9.83
CA MET A 1 -16.41 12.87 9.95
C MET A 1 -17.60 11.93 10.19
N LEU A 2 -18.47 12.16 11.20
CA LEU A 2 -19.63 11.29 11.47
C LEU A 2 -20.58 11.14 10.29
N TRP A 3 -20.90 12.23 9.59
CA TRP A 3 -21.78 12.20 8.42
C TRP A 3 -21.21 11.32 7.29
N ALA A 4 -19.89 11.40 7.02
CA ALA A 4 -19.26 10.57 5.99
C ALA A 4 -19.33 9.08 6.32
N THR A 5 -19.15 8.72 7.61
CA THR A 5 -19.33 7.34 8.09
C THR A 5 -20.76 6.87 7.89
N ALA A 6 -21.75 7.71 8.24
CA ALA A 6 -23.17 7.38 8.08
C ALA A 6 -23.57 7.21 6.59
N VAL A 7 -23.07 8.09 5.71
CA VAL A 7 -23.30 7.99 4.26
C VAL A 7 -22.68 6.71 3.69
N CYS A 8 -21.43 6.39 4.05
CA CYS A 8 -20.78 5.16 3.60
C CYS A 8 -21.50 3.91 4.11
N PHE A 9 -22.01 3.94 5.37
CA PHE A 9 -22.82 2.86 5.91
C PHE A 9 -24.10 2.68 5.11
N ALA A 10 -24.88 3.75 4.93
CA ALA A 10 -26.16 3.70 4.22
C ALA A 10 -25.98 3.24 2.76
N ALA A 11 -24.98 3.81 2.06
CA ALA A 11 -24.65 3.41 0.70
C ALA A 11 -24.24 1.92 0.63
N GLY A 12 -23.38 1.48 1.55
CA GLY A 12 -22.94 0.09 1.63
C GLY A 12 -24.07 -0.88 1.94
N ALA A 13 -24.96 -0.51 2.86
CA ALA A 13 -26.12 -1.32 3.20
C ALA A 13 -27.11 -1.46 2.04
N VAL A 14 -27.44 -0.35 1.38
CA VAL A 14 -28.35 -0.34 0.22
C VAL A 14 -27.76 -1.10 -0.96
N VAL A 15 -26.55 -0.75 -1.39
CA VAL A 15 -25.88 -1.39 -2.54
C VAL A 15 -25.63 -2.87 -2.23
N GLY A 16 -25.16 -3.20 -1.03
CA GLY A 16 -24.95 -4.59 -0.61
C GLY A 16 -26.24 -5.42 -0.63
N THR A 17 -27.36 -4.85 -0.14
CA THR A 17 -28.67 -5.52 -0.20
C THR A 17 -29.10 -5.76 -1.65
N VAL A 18 -28.93 -4.77 -2.53
CA VAL A 18 -29.28 -4.89 -3.96
C VAL A 18 -28.42 -5.95 -4.66
N VAL A 19 -27.12 -5.94 -4.44
CA VAL A 19 -26.17 -6.90 -5.05
C VAL A 19 -26.41 -8.34 -4.56
N LEU A 20 -26.86 -8.49 -3.32
CA LEU A 20 -27.16 -9.78 -2.71
C LEU A 20 -28.62 -10.20 -2.86
N TRP A 21 -29.45 -9.43 -3.62
CA TRP A 21 -30.88 -9.68 -3.76
C TRP A 21 -31.16 -11.10 -4.26
N GLY A 22 -32.15 -11.76 -3.68
CA GLY A 22 -32.58 -13.10 -4.04
C GLY A 22 -32.48 -14.09 -2.87
N ALA A 23 -32.14 -15.35 -3.17
CA ALA A 23 -32.02 -16.41 -2.18
C ALA A 23 -30.90 -16.12 -1.17
N ALA A 24 -31.06 -16.62 0.06
CA ALA A 24 -30.02 -16.57 1.07
C ALA A 24 -28.74 -17.26 0.54
N ARG A 25 -27.59 -16.65 0.80
CA ARG A 25 -26.29 -17.14 0.33
C ARG A 25 -25.43 -17.60 1.50
N PRO A 26 -24.56 -18.59 1.30
CA PRO A 26 -23.62 -19.02 2.33
C PRO A 26 -22.67 -17.88 2.71
N PHE A 27 -22.24 -17.89 3.97
CA PHE A 27 -21.26 -16.92 4.45
C PHE A 27 -19.92 -17.10 3.72
N ASN A 28 -19.44 -18.32 3.58
CA ASN A 28 -18.18 -18.68 2.90
C ASN A 28 -18.39 -19.78 1.83
N GLY A 29 -17.43 -19.97 0.95
CA GLY A 29 -17.45 -20.94 -0.14
C GLY A 29 -18.06 -20.39 -1.44
N ASP A 30 -18.45 -21.29 -2.32
CA ASP A 30 -19.00 -20.94 -3.64
C ASP A 30 -20.32 -20.16 -3.51
N GLY A 31 -20.37 -19.02 -4.19
CA GLY A 31 -21.54 -18.14 -4.14
C GLY A 31 -21.70 -17.35 -2.84
N SER A 32 -20.65 -17.26 -2.01
CA SER A 32 -20.67 -16.58 -0.71
C SER A 32 -21.00 -15.09 -0.79
N VAL A 33 -21.45 -14.55 0.36
CA VAL A 33 -21.73 -13.10 0.52
C VAL A 33 -20.44 -12.28 0.65
N ILE A 34 -19.30 -12.87 1.03
CA ILE A 34 -18.07 -12.15 1.39
C ILE A 34 -17.48 -11.40 0.20
N ILE A 35 -17.40 -12.03 -0.98
CA ILE A 35 -16.84 -11.40 -2.19
C ILE A 35 -17.64 -10.16 -2.60
N PRO A 36 -18.98 -10.20 -2.77
CA PRO A 36 -19.77 -9.01 -3.02
C PRO A 36 -19.62 -7.92 -1.96
N ILE A 37 -19.61 -8.28 -0.68
CA ILE A 37 -19.41 -7.32 0.43
C ILE A 37 -18.04 -6.63 0.30
N ALA A 38 -16.98 -7.39 0.03
CA ALA A 38 -15.63 -6.86 -0.13
C ALA A 38 -15.54 -5.87 -1.30
N LEU A 39 -16.13 -6.21 -2.43
CA LEU A 39 -16.16 -5.35 -3.62
C LEU A 39 -16.92 -4.05 -3.36
N VAL A 40 -18.12 -4.14 -2.78
CA VAL A 40 -18.93 -2.95 -2.43
C VAL A 40 -18.19 -2.06 -1.45
N ALA A 41 -17.59 -2.61 -0.39
CA ALA A 41 -16.84 -1.84 0.60
C ALA A 41 -15.60 -1.18 -0.01
N GLY A 42 -14.86 -1.88 -0.88
CA GLY A 42 -13.71 -1.33 -1.60
C GLY A 42 -14.08 -0.16 -2.52
N VAL A 43 -15.15 -0.30 -3.30
CA VAL A 43 -15.64 0.77 -4.19
C VAL A 43 -16.11 2.00 -3.40
N ILE A 44 -16.83 1.80 -2.30
CA ILE A 44 -17.27 2.91 -1.45
C ILE A 44 -16.10 3.60 -0.77
N ALA A 45 -15.10 2.86 -0.30
CA ALA A 45 -13.89 3.45 0.24
C ALA A 45 -13.11 4.27 -0.80
N ALA A 46 -12.98 3.77 -2.03
CA ALA A 46 -12.41 4.52 -3.16
C ALA A 46 -13.16 5.82 -3.41
N GLY A 47 -14.49 5.75 -3.50
CA GLY A 47 -15.36 6.92 -3.69
C GLY A 47 -15.21 7.95 -2.56
N ALA A 48 -15.19 7.50 -1.31
CA ALA A 48 -14.99 8.36 -0.14
C ALA A 48 -13.64 9.08 -0.18
N PHE A 49 -12.57 8.40 -0.59
CA PHE A 49 -11.24 9.00 -0.79
C PHE A 49 -11.26 10.06 -1.89
N LEU A 50 -11.81 9.74 -3.06
CA LEU A 50 -11.88 10.66 -4.20
C LEU A 50 -12.69 11.91 -3.87
N VAL A 51 -13.85 11.74 -3.21
CA VAL A 51 -14.69 12.87 -2.79
C VAL A 51 -13.93 13.76 -1.81
N SER A 52 -13.33 13.18 -0.75
CA SER A 52 -12.61 13.96 0.24
C SER A 52 -11.39 14.68 -0.35
N THR A 53 -10.67 14.03 -1.26
CA THR A 53 -9.51 14.61 -1.95
C THR A 53 -9.94 15.78 -2.84
N ARG A 54 -11.04 15.64 -3.60
CA ARG A 54 -11.57 16.72 -4.44
C ARG A 54 -12.04 17.90 -3.60
N MET A 55 -12.78 17.64 -2.53
CA MET A 55 -13.26 18.69 -1.61
C MET A 55 -12.09 19.51 -1.03
N HIS A 56 -10.96 18.84 -0.76
CA HIS A 56 -9.79 19.49 -0.18
C HIS A 56 -8.95 20.23 -1.22
N ARG A 57 -8.85 19.68 -2.45
CA ARG A 57 -8.13 20.32 -3.56
C ARG A 57 -8.87 21.52 -4.16
N ALA A 58 -10.20 21.59 -4.04
CA ALA A 58 -10.98 22.72 -4.53
C ALA A 58 -10.58 24.08 -3.91
N GLY A 59 -9.86 24.08 -2.77
CA GLY A 59 -9.28 25.27 -2.16
C GLY A 59 -7.84 25.60 -2.55
N GLU A 60 -7.21 24.82 -3.44
CA GLU A 60 -5.82 25.03 -3.88
C GLU A 60 -5.80 25.80 -5.21
N THR A 61 -5.37 27.06 -5.17
CA THR A 61 -5.51 28.04 -6.26
C THR A 61 -4.21 28.30 -7.06
N GLY A 62 -3.31 27.35 -7.20
CA GLY A 62 -2.08 27.55 -7.99
C GLY A 62 -2.01 26.60 -9.19
N PRO A 63 -1.71 27.08 -10.43
CA PRO A 63 -1.48 26.18 -11.55
C PRO A 63 -0.21 25.36 -11.31
N MET A 64 -0.32 24.04 -11.50
CA MET A 64 0.82 23.13 -11.47
C MET A 64 1.43 23.00 -12.87
N PRO A 65 2.76 22.80 -12.99
CA PRO A 65 3.35 22.38 -14.26
C PRO A 65 2.71 21.07 -14.76
N PRO A 66 2.49 20.87 -16.07
CA PRO A 66 1.76 19.71 -16.62
C PRO A 66 2.35 18.35 -16.20
N TRP A 67 3.68 18.22 -16.09
CA TRP A 67 4.32 17.00 -15.63
C TRP A 67 4.00 16.69 -14.15
N GLN A 68 3.91 17.71 -13.31
CA GLN A 68 3.57 17.55 -11.89
C GLN A 68 2.10 17.20 -11.71
N GLU A 69 1.24 17.73 -12.55
CA GLU A 69 -0.18 17.39 -12.59
C GLU A 69 -0.36 15.90 -12.94
N TRP A 70 0.33 15.40 -13.96
CA TRP A 70 0.29 14.00 -14.34
C TRP A 70 0.76 13.08 -13.21
N VAL A 71 1.92 13.38 -12.59
CA VAL A 71 2.41 12.63 -11.41
C VAL A 71 1.40 12.65 -10.27
N SER A 72 0.74 13.77 -10.03
CA SER A 72 -0.30 13.90 -9.02
C SER A 72 -1.53 13.02 -9.32
N HIS A 73 -1.94 12.91 -10.59
CA HIS A 73 -3.04 12.03 -10.99
C HIS A 73 -2.68 10.55 -10.84
N VAL A 74 -1.49 10.14 -11.28
CA VAL A 74 -1.01 8.76 -11.10
C VAL A 74 -0.92 8.39 -9.61
N SER A 75 -0.36 9.29 -8.79
CA SER A 75 -0.29 9.09 -7.34
C SER A 75 -1.69 8.98 -6.71
N ALA A 76 -2.64 9.83 -7.13
CA ALA A 76 -4.01 9.77 -6.63
C ALA A 76 -4.71 8.46 -7.03
N ALA A 77 -4.49 7.98 -8.26
CA ALA A 77 -5.01 6.70 -8.73
C ALA A 77 -4.42 5.54 -7.94
N ALA A 78 -3.09 5.53 -7.72
CA ALA A 78 -2.40 4.51 -6.94
C ALA A 78 -2.92 4.43 -5.49
N VAL A 79 -3.08 5.57 -4.83
CA VAL A 79 -3.61 5.64 -3.45
C VAL A 79 -5.08 5.20 -3.42
N THR A 80 -5.88 5.60 -4.42
CA THR A 80 -7.29 5.17 -4.53
C THR A 80 -7.40 3.65 -4.67
N ALA A 81 -6.59 3.06 -5.56
CA ALA A 81 -6.54 1.61 -5.75
C ALA A 81 -6.08 0.89 -4.48
N ALA A 82 -5.08 1.43 -3.78
CA ALA A 82 -4.60 0.87 -2.52
C ALA A 82 -5.65 0.91 -1.40
N ILE A 83 -6.39 2.01 -1.27
CA ILE A 83 -7.48 2.14 -0.29
C ILE A 83 -8.62 1.17 -0.61
N ALA A 84 -9.01 1.07 -1.88
CA ALA A 84 -10.00 0.09 -2.32
C ALA A 84 -9.53 -1.34 -2.03
N GLY A 85 -8.29 -1.63 -2.39
CA GLY A 85 -7.68 -2.96 -2.22
C GLY A 85 -7.52 -3.34 -0.75
N VAL A 86 -6.98 -2.47 0.12
CA VAL A 86 -6.83 -2.77 1.54
C VAL A 86 -8.18 -2.99 2.23
N THR A 87 -9.20 -2.23 1.80
CA THR A 87 -10.56 -2.40 2.33
C THR A 87 -11.15 -3.73 1.87
N ALA A 88 -11.08 -4.03 0.57
CA ALA A 88 -11.62 -5.27 0.02
C ALA A 88 -10.88 -6.52 0.56
N LEU A 89 -9.55 -6.52 0.52
CA LEU A 89 -8.74 -7.62 1.06
C LEU A 89 -8.91 -7.78 2.57
N GLY A 90 -9.07 -6.68 3.31
CA GLY A 90 -9.36 -6.70 4.73
C GLY A 90 -10.71 -7.37 5.04
N VAL A 91 -11.74 -7.12 4.22
CA VAL A 91 -13.04 -7.80 4.33
C VAL A 91 -12.92 -9.27 3.98
N LEU A 92 -12.22 -9.61 2.88
CA LEU A 92 -11.99 -10.99 2.47
C LEU A 92 -11.23 -11.76 3.56
N LEU A 93 -10.13 -11.22 4.07
CA LEU A 93 -9.34 -11.82 5.14
C LEU A 93 -10.18 -12.03 6.42
N THR A 94 -10.95 -11.01 6.80
CA THR A 94 -11.86 -11.12 7.97
C THR A 94 -12.91 -12.19 7.73
N GLY A 95 -13.43 -12.29 6.53
CA GLY A 95 -14.38 -13.31 6.12
C GLY A 95 -13.83 -14.72 6.26
N GLU A 96 -12.60 -14.98 5.78
CA GLU A 96 -11.94 -16.27 5.91
C GLU A 96 -11.71 -16.66 7.39
N VAL A 97 -11.28 -15.69 8.21
CA VAL A 97 -11.09 -15.94 9.65
C VAL A 97 -12.42 -16.24 10.35
N LEU A 98 -13.49 -15.51 10.05
CA LEU A 98 -14.79 -15.71 10.65
C LEU A 98 -15.46 -17.02 10.16
N ALA A 99 -15.17 -17.45 8.94
CA ALA A 99 -15.72 -18.67 8.36
C ALA A 99 -15.44 -19.92 9.20
N VAL A 100 -14.30 -19.96 9.89
CA VAL A 100 -13.92 -21.06 10.80
C VAL A 100 -14.92 -21.23 11.94
N GLY A 101 -15.52 -20.13 12.42
CA GLY A 101 -16.50 -20.17 13.51
C GLY A 101 -17.97 -20.08 13.05
N LEU A 102 -18.22 -19.86 11.76
CA LEU A 102 -19.55 -19.61 11.20
C LEU A 102 -19.93 -20.64 10.12
N GLU A 103 -19.52 -21.89 10.32
CA GLU A 103 -19.83 -22.97 9.39
C GLU A 103 -21.35 -23.15 9.22
N GLY A 104 -21.80 -23.27 7.96
CA GLY A 104 -23.19 -23.43 7.61
C GLY A 104 -24.09 -22.21 7.75
N LEU A 105 -23.52 -21.05 8.15
CA LEU A 105 -24.29 -19.81 8.21
C LEU A 105 -24.69 -19.35 6.80
N THR A 106 -25.99 -19.10 6.61
CA THR A 106 -26.55 -18.47 5.42
C THR A 106 -27.15 -17.12 5.76
N LEU A 107 -26.95 -16.14 4.91
CA LEU A 107 -27.42 -14.77 5.11
C LEU A 107 -28.43 -14.36 4.04
N PRO A 108 -29.63 -13.85 4.44
CA PRO A 108 -30.52 -13.18 3.52
C PRO A 108 -29.94 -11.83 3.08
N ALA A 109 -30.40 -11.34 1.92
CA ALA A 109 -29.88 -10.10 1.33
C ALA A 109 -29.83 -8.88 2.27
N PRO A 110 -30.85 -8.60 3.13
CA PRO A 110 -30.76 -7.46 4.04
C PRO A 110 -29.65 -7.63 5.10
N ALA A 111 -29.44 -8.85 5.62
CA ALA A 111 -28.38 -9.12 6.58
C ALA A 111 -26.99 -8.94 5.92
N GLY A 112 -26.79 -9.50 4.73
CA GLY A 112 -25.55 -9.27 3.94
C GLY A 112 -25.33 -7.78 3.64
N GLY A 113 -26.41 -7.04 3.34
CA GLY A 113 -26.37 -5.60 3.17
C GLY A 113 -25.92 -4.85 4.42
N MET A 114 -26.36 -5.26 5.61
CA MET A 114 -25.90 -4.67 6.88
C MET A 114 -24.40 -4.90 7.09
N PHE A 115 -23.88 -6.12 6.84
CA PHE A 115 -22.44 -6.40 6.88
C PHE A 115 -21.67 -5.53 5.88
N SER A 116 -22.20 -5.38 4.66
CA SER A 116 -21.64 -4.49 3.66
C SER A 116 -21.63 -3.03 4.12
N GLY A 117 -22.69 -2.58 4.80
CA GLY A 117 -22.78 -1.25 5.41
C GLY A 117 -21.68 -1.02 6.44
N VAL A 118 -21.48 -1.97 7.37
CA VAL A 118 -20.42 -1.88 8.40
C VAL A 118 -19.04 -1.84 7.76
N ALA A 119 -18.74 -2.74 6.84
CA ALA A 119 -17.46 -2.77 6.12
C ALA A 119 -17.21 -1.46 5.36
N SER A 120 -18.23 -0.95 4.67
CA SER A 120 -18.17 0.32 3.93
C SER A 120 -18.01 1.53 4.86
N ALA A 121 -18.61 1.52 6.03
CA ALA A 121 -18.47 2.59 7.03
C ALA A 121 -17.04 2.65 7.56
N LEU A 122 -16.43 1.51 7.88
CA LEU A 122 -15.06 1.42 8.37
C LEU A 122 -14.06 1.86 7.29
N GLY A 123 -14.12 1.23 6.12
CA GLY A 123 -13.24 1.55 4.99
C GLY A 123 -13.42 2.99 4.50
N GLY A 124 -14.68 3.45 4.34
CA GLY A 124 -15.01 4.80 3.91
C GLY A 124 -14.57 5.88 4.91
N ARG A 125 -14.69 5.63 6.22
CA ARG A 125 -14.19 6.56 7.24
C ARG A 125 -12.69 6.74 7.18
N LEU A 126 -11.93 5.62 7.05
CA LEU A 126 -10.47 5.65 6.92
C LEU A 126 -10.07 6.38 5.62
N ALA A 127 -10.72 6.02 4.51
CA ALA A 127 -10.50 6.61 3.20
C ALA A 127 -10.76 8.13 3.20
N PHE A 128 -11.89 8.56 3.74
CA PHE A 128 -12.24 9.98 3.82
C PHE A 128 -11.24 10.76 4.66
N ARG A 129 -10.83 10.22 5.82
CA ARG A 129 -9.81 10.84 6.68
C ARG A 129 -8.48 11.01 5.95
N THR A 130 -8.03 9.98 5.25
CA THR A 130 -6.78 10.01 4.47
C THR A 130 -6.86 11.02 3.32
N GLY A 131 -8.01 11.13 2.64
CA GLY A 131 -8.19 12.06 1.52
C GLY A 131 -8.21 13.53 1.93
N VAL A 132 -8.67 13.85 3.15
CA VAL A 132 -8.63 15.22 3.70
C VAL A 132 -7.20 15.73 3.87
N ARG A 133 -6.27 14.88 4.31
CA ARG A 133 -4.89 15.30 4.63
C ARG A 133 -3.93 14.13 4.42
N LEU A 134 -3.58 13.89 3.16
CA LEU A 134 -2.64 12.82 2.80
C LEU A 134 -1.20 13.25 3.12
N ARG A 135 -0.61 12.59 4.11
CA ARG A 135 0.78 12.77 4.54
C ARG A 135 1.65 11.58 4.11
N THR A 136 2.95 11.76 4.11
CA THR A 136 3.91 10.67 3.87
C THR A 136 3.74 9.53 4.87
N GLN A 137 3.39 9.84 6.11
CA GLN A 137 3.09 8.86 7.16
C GLN A 137 1.86 8.00 6.83
N ASP A 138 0.81 8.60 6.28
CA ASP A 138 -0.40 7.88 5.88
C ASP A 138 -0.10 6.91 4.72
N LEU A 139 0.78 7.33 3.78
CA LEU A 139 1.24 6.47 2.67
C LEU A 139 2.07 5.29 3.16
N ALA A 140 3.02 5.51 4.07
CA ALA A 140 3.81 4.44 4.65
C ALA A 140 2.95 3.45 5.44
N GLY A 141 1.99 3.96 6.22
CA GLY A 141 1.01 3.13 6.93
C GLY A 141 0.11 2.33 5.99
N LEU A 142 -0.37 2.95 4.91
CA LEU A 142 -1.18 2.29 3.88
C LEU A 142 -0.37 1.21 3.15
N LEU A 143 0.88 1.49 2.80
CA LEU A 143 1.79 0.52 2.18
C LEU A 143 2.00 -0.70 3.09
N ALA A 144 2.30 -0.47 4.38
CA ALA A 144 2.49 -1.54 5.35
C ALA A 144 1.21 -2.38 5.53
N ALA A 145 0.07 -1.73 5.72
CA ALA A 145 -1.23 -2.41 5.85
C ALA A 145 -1.57 -3.22 4.60
N PHE A 146 -1.34 -2.64 3.41
CA PHE A 146 -1.63 -3.29 2.14
C PHE A 146 -0.74 -4.53 1.91
N LEU A 147 0.57 -4.42 2.18
CA LEU A 147 1.48 -5.55 2.07
C LEU A 147 1.12 -6.67 3.06
N VAL A 148 0.85 -6.33 4.33
CA VAL A 148 0.51 -7.34 5.35
C VAL A 148 -0.81 -8.03 5.01
N ILE A 149 -1.89 -7.26 4.78
CA ILE A 149 -3.23 -7.83 4.51
C ILE A 149 -3.23 -8.62 3.20
N GLY A 150 -2.62 -8.06 2.14
CA GLY A 150 -2.55 -8.71 0.83
C GLY A 150 -1.74 -10.00 0.85
N THR A 151 -0.60 -10.00 1.56
CA THR A 151 0.22 -11.21 1.71
C THR A 151 -0.48 -12.26 2.55
N LEU A 152 -1.09 -11.89 3.69
CA LEU A 152 -1.85 -12.83 4.51
C LEU A 152 -3.02 -13.45 3.72
N PHE A 153 -3.75 -12.64 2.95
CA PHE A 153 -4.82 -13.16 2.11
C PHE A 153 -4.27 -14.09 1.02
N ALA A 154 -3.14 -13.73 0.37
CA ALA A 154 -2.48 -14.60 -0.59
C ALA A 154 -2.02 -15.94 0.01
N MET A 155 -1.53 -15.94 1.27
CA MET A 155 -1.18 -17.16 2.00
C MET A 155 -2.39 -18.07 2.23
N LEU A 156 -3.53 -17.49 2.62
CA LEU A 156 -4.76 -18.26 2.86
C LEU A 156 -5.35 -18.86 1.57
N THR A 157 -5.15 -18.19 0.44
CA THR A 157 -5.66 -18.62 -0.87
C THR A 157 -4.60 -19.30 -1.75
N ALA A 158 -3.42 -19.60 -1.18
CA ALA A 158 -2.33 -20.25 -1.89
C ALA A 158 -2.75 -21.62 -2.45
N THR A 159 -2.47 -21.85 -3.73
CA THR A 159 -2.77 -23.13 -4.38
C THR A 159 -1.87 -24.26 -3.86
N ASP A 160 -0.61 -23.93 -3.55
CA ASP A 160 0.35 -24.85 -2.96
C ASP A 160 0.56 -24.52 -1.49
N PRO A 161 0.19 -25.40 -0.55
CA PRO A 161 0.38 -25.15 0.88
C PRO A 161 1.87 -25.13 1.31
N ALA A 162 2.79 -25.65 0.49
CA ALA A 162 4.22 -25.65 0.78
C ALA A 162 5.00 -24.49 0.11
N TRP A 163 4.30 -23.43 -0.29
CA TRP A 163 4.93 -22.22 -0.89
C TRP A 163 6.05 -21.63 -0.01
N TRP A 164 5.93 -21.71 1.30
CA TRP A 164 6.89 -21.15 2.27
C TRP A 164 8.27 -21.85 2.26
N GLU A 165 8.37 -23.05 1.69
CA GLU A 165 9.64 -23.73 1.47
C GLU A 165 10.46 -23.07 0.35
N ARG A 166 9.82 -22.35 -0.55
CA ARG A 166 10.43 -21.72 -1.73
C ARG A 166 10.51 -20.20 -1.59
N SER A 167 9.49 -19.48 -2.04
CA SER A 167 9.49 -18.01 -2.05
C SER A 167 8.09 -17.43 -1.95
N PHE A 168 7.96 -16.16 -1.55
CA PHE A 168 6.69 -15.44 -1.63
C PHE A 168 6.14 -15.36 -3.05
N SER A 169 7.01 -15.35 -4.04
CA SER A 169 6.59 -15.32 -5.45
C SER A 169 5.79 -16.56 -5.87
N ASP A 170 5.93 -17.68 -5.15
CA ASP A 170 5.11 -18.89 -5.36
C ASP A 170 3.64 -18.65 -5.00
N LEU A 171 3.33 -17.69 -4.12
CA LEU A 171 1.96 -17.24 -3.85
C LEU A 171 1.29 -16.62 -5.10
N GLY A 172 2.08 -16.17 -6.07
CA GLY A 172 1.61 -15.61 -7.34
C GLY A 172 1.24 -16.65 -8.40
N ILE A 173 1.34 -17.97 -8.09
CA ILE A 173 1.09 -19.07 -9.01
C ILE A 173 -0.33 -19.63 -8.82
N GLY A 174 -0.96 -20.04 -9.93
CA GLY A 174 -2.27 -20.69 -9.89
C GLY A 174 -3.45 -19.74 -9.71
N ALA A 175 -4.62 -20.30 -9.38
CA ALA A 175 -5.88 -19.55 -9.32
C ALA A 175 -5.91 -18.45 -8.24
N GLY A 176 -5.23 -18.66 -7.10
CA GLY A 176 -5.10 -17.69 -6.01
C GLY A 176 -4.05 -16.61 -6.25
N GLY A 177 -3.22 -16.75 -7.28
CA GLY A 177 -2.07 -15.89 -7.55
C GLY A 177 -2.39 -14.40 -7.77
N TRP A 178 -3.62 -14.08 -8.14
CA TRP A 178 -4.07 -12.69 -8.33
C TRP A 178 -3.91 -11.84 -7.05
N ALA A 179 -4.07 -12.46 -5.88
CA ALA A 179 -3.97 -11.75 -4.60
C ALA A 179 -2.55 -11.26 -4.35
N PHE A 180 -1.54 -12.14 -4.51
CA PHE A 180 -0.12 -11.78 -4.39
C PHE A 180 0.30 -10.81 -5.50
N ASN A 181 0.02 -11.15 -6.75
CA ASN A 181 0.43 -10.36 -7.91
C ASN A 181 -0.19 -8.96 -7.87
N GLY A 182 -1.49 -8.85 -7.57
CA GLY A 182 -2.16 -7.57 -7.38
C GLY A 182 -1.59 -6.76 -6.21
N THR A 183 -1.24 -7.44 -5.11
CA THR A 183 -0.57 -6.80 -3.96
C THR A 183 0.77 -6.22 -4.37
N ALA A 184 1.61 -6.96 -5.09
CA ALA A 184 2.91 -6.48 -5.56
C ALA A 184 2.78 -5.27 -6.50
N VAL A 185 1.82 -5.28 -7.44
CA VAL A 185 1.57 -4.13 -8.34
C VAL A 185 1.19 -2.89 -7.56
N ILE A 186 0.19 -2.97 -6.69
CA ILE A 186 -0.30 -1.80 -5.95
C ILE A 186 0.72 -1.33 -4.92
N ALA A 187 1.41 -2.23 -4.23
CA ALA A 187 2.50 -1.89 -3.31
C ALA A 187 3.64 -1.18 -4.04
N GLY A 188 3.99 -1.63 -5.25
CA GLY A 188 4.99 -0.95 -6.09
C GLY A 188 4.58 0.48 -6.43
N LEU A 189 3.34 0.71 -6.83
CA LEU A 189 2.83 2.05 -7.09
C LEU A 189 2.80 2.93 -5.82
N LEU A 190 2.51 2.34 -4.66
CA LEU A 190 2.57 3.03 -3.37
C LEU A 190 4.01 3.39 -2.99
N ILE A 191 5.00 2.52 -3.24
CA ILE A 191 6.42 2.81 -3.03
C ILE A 191 6.85 4.02 -3.88
N ALA A 192 6.53 4.02 -5.18
CA ALA A 192 6.83 5.13 -6.06
C ALA A 192 6.18 6.44 -5.60
N THR A 193 4.91 6.38 -5.17
CA THR A 193 4.19 7.52 -4.62
C THR A 193 4.82 8.01 -3.32
N THR A 194 5.17 7.10 -2.40
CA THR A 194 5.84 7.43 -1.13
C THR A 194 7.19 8.12 -1.39
N GLY A 195 7.97 7.64 -2.37
CA GLY A 195 9.22 8.28 -2.81
C GLY A 195 9.02 9.74 -3.25
N SER A 196 7.96 10.04 -4.00
CA SER A 196 7.61 11.41 -4.39
C SER A 196 7.29 12.30 -3.19
N TYR A 197 6.54 11.77 -2.21
CA TYR A 197 6.21 12.51 -0.97
C TYR A 197 7.42 12.70 -0.06
N LEU A 198 8.31 11.69 0.03
CA LEU A 198 9.61 11.82 0.72
C LEU A 198 10.45 12.94 0.09
N GLY A 199 10.52 12.99 -1.23
CA GLY A 199 11.24 14.06 -1.94
C GLY A 199 10.71 15.45 -1.61
N ARG A 200 9.40 15.59 -1.52
CA ARG A 200 8.75 16.84 -1.09
C ARG A 200 9.14 17.23 0.34
N ASP A 201 9.12 16.26 1.26
CA ASP A 201 9.43 16.54 2.67
C ASP A 201 10.94 16.84 2.86
N LEU A 202 11.82 16.14 2.13
CA LEU A 202 13.25 16.44 2.07
C LEU A 202 13.53 17.83 1.49
N HIS A 203 12.81 18.24 0.43
CA HIS A 203 12.95 19.57 -0.15
C HIS A 203 12.52 20.68 0.81
N ARG A 204 11.47 20.45 1.61
CA ARG A 204 11.07 21.40 2.67
C ARG A 204 12.15 21.62 3.71
N MET A 205 12.89 20.54 4.05
CA MET A 205 13.96 20.60 5.05
C MET A 205 15.25 21.22 4.53
N LEU A 206 15.65 20.86 3.30
CA LEU A 206 17.00 21.11 2.80
C LEU A 206 17.06 22.23 1.75
N GLY A 207 15.91 22.61 1.18
CA GLY A 207 15.80 23.67 0.17
C GLY A 207 16.39 23.32 -1.20
N ASP A 208 16.44 24.32 -2.07
CA ASP A 208 16.85 24.20 -3.47
C ASP A 208 18.29 23.66 -3.70
N PRO A 209 19.30 23.95 -2.85
CA PRO A 209 20.65 23.41 -3.06
C PRO A 209 20.74 21.87 -3.03
N ALA A 210 19.77 21.20 -2.41
CA ALA A 210 19.72 19.74 -2.31
C ALA A 210 18.94 19.07 -3.46
N LEU A 211 18.27 19.83 -4.35
CA LEU A 211 17.38 19.32 -5.40
C LEU A 211 17.96 18.18 -6.24
N PRO A 212 19.22 18.22 -6.73
CA PRO A 212 19.75 17.12 -7.55
C PRO A 212 19.84 15.80 -6.77
N ARG A 213 20.22 15.87 -5.47
CA ARG A 213 20.31 14.69 -4.59
C ARG A 213 18.93 14.17 -4.24
N ILE A 214 17.97 15.05 -3.98
CA ILE A 214 16.57 14.72 -3.73
C ILE A 214 15.95 14.05 -4.96
N ALA A 215 16.21 14.58 -6.17
CA ALA A 215 15.73 13.99 -7.41
C ALA A 215 16.29 12.57 -7.61
N ALA A 216 17.57 12.33 -7.33
CA ALA A 216 18.14 10.99 -7.38
C ALA A 216 17.44 10.01 -6.42
N ILE A 217 17.15 10.45 -5.19
CA ILE A 217 16.41 9.64 -4.19
C ILE A 217 15.01 9.33 -4.71
N VAL A 218 14.26 10.33 -5.20
CA VAL A 218 12.89 10.16 -5.72
C VAL A 218 12.87 9.18 -6.88
N LEU A 219 13.81 9.34 -7.83
CA LEU A 219 13.91 8.44 -8.99
C LEU A 219 14.28 7.02 -8.61
N THR A 220 15.12 6.83 -7.58
CA THR A 220 15.48 5.51 -7.08
C THR A 220 14.29 4.83 -6.40
N TRP A 221 13.51 5.55 -5.57
CA TRP A 221 12.27 5.05 -4.99
C TRP A 221 11.22 4.74 -6.06
N ALA A 222 11.08 5.60 -7.07
CA ALA A 222 10.16 5.35 -8.19
C ALA A 222 10.57 4.10 -8.98
N GLY A 223 11.86 3.95 -9.25
CA GLY A 223 12.41 2.76 -9.90
C GLY A 223 12.16 1.48 -9.09
N ALA A 224 12.38 1.52 -7.77
CA ALA A 224 12.07 0.41 -6.87
C ALA A 224 10.59 0.03 -6.91
N GLY A 225 9.71 1.03 -6.88
CA GLY A 225 8.27 0.81 -7.00
C GLY A 225 7.85 0.20 -8.33
N LEU A 226 8.40 0.70 -9.43
CA LEU A 226 8.15 0.14 -10.76
C LEU A 226 8.67 -1.30 -10.90
N ALA A 227 9.84 -1.58 -10.33
CA ALA A 227 10.40 -2.93 -10.32
C ALA A 227 9.52 -3.90 -9.51
N LEU A 228 9.00 -3.48 -8.34
CA LEU A 228 8.06 -4.29 -7.57
C LEU A 228 6.73 -4.48 -8.31
N ALA A 229 6.21 -3.44 -8.97
CA ALA A 229 5.02 -3.60 -9.82
C ALA A 229 5.27 -4.60 -10.96
N ALA A 230 6.46 -4.60 -11.55
CA ALA A 230 6.84 -5.58 -12.56
C ALA A 230 6.90 -7.02 -12.00
N VAL A 231 7.28 -7.23 -10.74
CA VAL A 231 7.18 -8.56 -10.09
C VAL A 231 5.75 -9.09 -10.15
N GLY A 232 4.76 -8.28 -9.85
CA GLY A 232 3.35 -8.68 -9.91
C GLY A 232 2.80 -8.83 -11.33
N LEU A 233 3.32 -8.05 -12.30
CA LEU A 233 2.89 -8.11 -13.71
C LEU A 233 3.55 -9.25 -14.49
N LEU A 234 4.66 -9.79 -14.00
CA LEU A 234 5.44 -10.84 -14.62
C LEU A 234 5.37 -12.12 -13.76
N PRO A 235 4.28 -12.90 -13.82
CA PRO A 235 4.11 -14.08 -12.97
C PRO A 235 5.26 -15.07 -13.11
N LEU A 236 5.70 -15.65 -11.98
CA LEU A 236 6.88 -16.53 -11.89
C LEU A 236 6.77 -17.76 -12.79
N ASP A 237 5.57 -18.32 -12.95
CA ASP A 237 5.28 -19.50 -13.76
C ASP A 237 5.37 -19.24 -15.27
N ARG A 238 5.20 -17.98 -15.71
CA ARG A 238 5.19 -17.61 -17.13
C ARG A 238 6.51 -17.04 -17.63
N VAL A 239 7.14 -16.15 -16.84
CA VAL A 239 8.33 -15.39 -17.27
C VAL A 239 9.40 -15.33 -16.18
N ARG A 240 9.85 -16.49 -15.71
CA ARG A 240 10.76 -16.66 -14.55
C ARG A 240 11.96 -15.72 -14.55
N VAL A 241 12.67 -15.59 -15.68
CA VAL A 241 13.88 -14.76 -15.76
C VAL A 241 13.55 -13.28 -15.59
N ALA A 242 12.53 -12.77 -16.28
CA ALA A 242 12.12 -11.38 -16.16
C ALA A 242 11.58 -11.05 -14.75
N HIS A 243 10.83 -12.00 -14.15
CA HIS A 243 10.37 -11.90 -12.76
C HIS A 243 11.56 -11.79 -11.78
N ALA A 244 12.56 -12.67 -11.92
CA ALA A 244 13.76 -12.64 -11.07
C ALA A 244 14.54 -11.33 -11.22
N ILE A 245 14.72 -10.83 -12.44
CA ILE A 245 15.36 -9.53 -12.69
C ILE A 245 14.58 -8.41 -11.99
N ALA A 246 13.25 -8.40 -12.10
CA ALA A 246 12.41 -7.40 -11.43
C ALA A 246 12.54 -7.48 -9.90
N ALA A 247 12.53 -8.70 -9.31
CA ALA A 247 12.66 -8.91 -7.88
C ALA A 247 14.02 -8.43 -7.33
N PHE A 248 15.13 -8.84 -7.96
CA PHE A 248 16.47 -8.39 -7.57
C PHE A 248 16.67 -6.89 -7.79
N SER A 249 16.09 -6.34 -8.86
CA SER A 249 16.10 -4.87 -9.11
C SER A 249 15.35 -4.13 -8.01
N THR A 250 14.21 -4.64 -7.57
CA THR A 250 13.46 -4.08 -6.43
C THR A 250 14.33 -3.99 -5.19
N LEU A 251 14.96 -5.10 -4.80
CA LEU A 251 15.82 -5.14 -3.62
C LEU A 251 17.01 -4.18 -3.75
N GLY A 252 17.73 -4.22 -4.88
CA GLY A 252 18.88 -3.37 -5.13
C GLY A 252 18.52 -1.88 -5.09
N LEU A 253 17.40 -1.50 -5.70
CA LEU A 253 16.93 -0.11 -5.72
C LEU A 253 16.42 0.35 -4.34
N ILE A 254 15.78 -0.50 -3.56
CA ILE A 254 15.38 -0.18 -2.18
C ILE A 254 16.64 0.06 -1.32
N VAL A 255 17.64 -0.82 -1.40
CA VAL A 255 18.91 -0.63 -0.68
C VAL A 255 19.61 0.66 -1.12
N ALA A 256 19.67 0.93 -2.41
CA ALA A 256 20.23 2.18 -2.93
C ALA A 256 19.46 3.41 -2.42
N ALA A 257 18.13 3.38 -2.45
CA ALA A 257 17.29 4.47 -1.96
C ALA A 257 17.47 4.72 -0.46
N THR A 258 17.56 3.67 0.37
CA THR A 258 17.83 3.80 1.80
C THR A 258 19.20 4.40 2.08
N VAL A 259 20.22 3.94 1.38
CA VAL A 259 21.59 4.45 1.51
C VAL A 259 21.68 5.91 1.06
N LEU A 260 21.16 6.26 -0.12
CA LEU A 260 21.16 7.64 -0.65
C LEU A 260 20.42 8.60 0.31
N THR A 261 19.27 8.18 0.83
CA THR A 261 18.51 8.99 1.80
C THR A 261 19.32 9.22 3.09
N THR A 262 19.99 8.19 3.59
CA THR A 262 20.84 8.28 4.79
C THR A 262 22.05 9.16 4.55
N LEU A 263 22.70 9.07 3.40
CA LEU A 263 23.83 9.93 3.03
C LEU A 263 23.43 11.41 2.91
N LEU A 264 22.20 11.68 2.44
CA LEU A 264 21.67 13.05 2.39
C LEU A 264 21.39 13.59 3.81
N LEU A 265 20.90 12.73 4.72
CA LEU A 265 20.57 13.04 6.11
C LEU A 265 21.67 12.59 7.09
N ARG A 266 22.95 12.67 6.68
CA ARG A 266 24.10 12.15 7.45
C ARG A 266 24.23 12.68 8.87
N GLU A 267 23.69 13.86 9.15
CA GLU A 267 23.68 14.48 10.48
C GLU A 267 22.73 13.77 11.46
N VAL A 268 21.78 12.97 10.94
CA VAL A 268 20.83 12.21 11.72
C VAL A 268 21.44 10.86 12.10
N VAL A 269 22.13 10.84 13.25
CA VAL A 269 22.88 9.66 13.74
C VAL A 269 21.99 8.42 13.85
N MET A 270 20.78 8.57 14.37
CA MET A 270 19.83 7.47 14.52
C MET A 270 19.51 6.77 13.18
N LEU A 271 19.23 7.55 12.12
CA LEU A 271 18.93 7.00 10.81
C LEU A 271 20.15 6.27 10.22
N ARG A 272 21.34 6.84 10.41
CA ARG A 272 22.60 6.22 9.95
C ARG A 272 22.85 4.87 10.62
N VAL A 273 22.72 4.80 11.96
CA VAL A 273 22.87 3.55 12.71
C VAL A 273 21.84 2.53 12.25
N LEU A 274 20.55 2.94 12.14
CA LEU A 274 19.49 2.06 11.67
C LEU A 274 19.78 1.51 10.27
N THR A 275 20.29 2.33 9.34
CA THR A 275 20.64 1.89 7.99
C THR A 275 21.78 0.90 7.98
N ILE A 276 22.84 1.14 8.78
CA ILE A 276 23.97 0.21 8.89
C ILE A 276 23.49 -1.14 9.46
N VAL A 277 22.68 -1.11 10.51
CA VAL A 277 22.12 -2.33 11.13
C VAL A 277 21.23 -3.07 10.13
N LEU A 278 20.35 -2.36 9.42
CA LEU A 278 19.49 -2.95 8.40
C LEU A 278 20.30 -3.65 7.31
N VAL A 279 21.28 -2.96 6.71
CA VAL A 279 22.12 -3.54 5.65
C VAL A 279 22.90 -4.74 6.16
N ALA A 280 23.47 -4.65 7.38
CA ALA A 280 24.18 -5.75 8.01
C ALA A 280 23.27 -6.97 8.25
N LEU A 281 22.05 -6.76 8.76
CA LEU A 281 21.08 -7.84 8.99
C LEU A 281 20.61 -8.49 7.68
N ILE A 282 20.38 -7.71 6.63
CA ILE A 282 20.05 -8.25 5.29
C ILE A 282 21.22 -9.09 4.78
N ALA A 283 22.45 -8.61 4.89
CA ALA A 283 23.64 -9.35 4.46
C ALA A 283 23.81 -10.66 5.23
N VAL A 284 23.65 -10.62 6.56
CA VAL A 284 23.72 -11.82 7.42
C VAL A 284 22.60 -12.81 7.04
N ALA A 285 21.36 -12.35 6.87
CA ALA A 285 20.25 -13.20 6.47
C ALA A 285 20.49 -13.84 5.09
N ALA A 286 21.05 -13.09 4.13
CA ALA A 286 21.43 -13.62 2.82
C ALA A 286 22.53 -14.69 2.91
N VAL A 287 23.54 -14.48 3.74
CA VAL A 287 24.59 -15.50 3.98
C VAL A 287 24.01 -16.76 4.61
N ILE A 288 23.10 -16.63 5.58
CA ILE A 288 22.43 -17.77 6.22
C ILE A 288 21.56 -18.52 5.19
N ALA A 289 20.84 -17.80 4.32
CA ALA A 289 19.97 -18.41 3.32
C ALA A 289 20.75 -19.09 2.19
N PHE A 290 21.69 -18.39 1.57
CA PHE A 290 22.39 -18.88 0.37
C PHE A 290 23.70 -19.62 0.70
N GLY A 291 24.44 -19.20 1.73
CA GLY A 291 25.71 -19.81 2.13
C GLY A 291 25.49 -21.07 2.95
N PHE A 292 24.72 -20.98 4.01
CA PHE A 292 24.48 -22.13 4.91
C PHE A 292 23.22 -22.93 4.56
N ARG A 293 22.34 -22.40 3.71
CA ARG A 293 21.06 -23.00 3.33
C ARG A 293 20.15 -23.35 4.52
N MET A 294 20.21 -22.52 5.58
CA MET A 294 19.44 -22.71 6.82
C MET A 294 18.11 -21.97 6.82
N LEU A 295 17.89 -21.07 5.86
CA LEU A 295 16.64 -20.32 5.67
C LEU A 295 16.10 -20.57 4.28
N SER A 296 14.76 -20.69 4.15
CA SER A 296 14.11 -20.65 2.85
C SER A 296 14.20 -19.24 2.25
N VAL A 297 14.06 -19.12 0.93
CA VAL A 297 14.01 -17.80 0.28
C VAL A 297 12.82 -17.01 0.80
N ALA A 298 11.67 -17.66 1.05
CA ALA A 298 10.51 -17.01 1.65
C ALA A 298 10.82 -16.38 3.02
N ALA A 299 11.56 -17.08 3.90
CA ALA A 299 11.97 -16.53 5.19
C ALA A 299 12.90 -15.33 5.02
N LEU A 300 13.85 -15.38 4.08
CA LEU A 300 14.72 -14.25 3.75
C LEU A 300 13.90 -13.04 3.27
N GLU A 301 12.96 -13.26 2.33
CA GLU A 301 12.07 -12.21 1.79
C GLU A 301 11.24 -11.56 2.91
N ALA A 302 10.67 -12.36 3.84
CA ALA A 302 9.94 -11.85 5.00
C ALA A 302 10.79 -10.94 5.89
N ILE A 303 12.02 -11.38 6.20
CA ILE A 303 12.98 -10.59 7.00
C ILE A 303 13.31 -9.27 6.30
N VAL A 304 13.62 -9.31 5.00
CA VAL A 304 13.95 -8.12 4.22
C VAL A 304 12.80 -7.14 4.18
N VAL A 305 11.59 -7.60 3.86
CA VAL A 305 10.38 -6.75 3.82
C VAL A 305 10.12 -6.13 5.19
N GLY A 306 10.18 -6.92 6.27
CA GLY A 306 10.00 -6.42 7.64
C GLY A 306 11.00 -5.35 8.03
N LEU A 307 12.29 -5.57 7.73
CA LEU A 307 13.36 -4.61 8.01
C LEU A 307 13.22 -3.31 7.20
N VAL A 308 12.85 -3.42 5.93
CA VAL A 308 12.62 -2.24 5.05
C VAL A 308 11.41 -1.44 5.53
N LEU A 309 10.31 -2.09 5.93
CA LEU A 309 9.14 -1.41 6.48
C LEU A 309 9.47 -0.72 7.81
N LEU A 310 10.26 -1.37 8.69
CA LEU A 310 10.73 -0.76 9.93
C LEU A 310 11.57 0.49 9.66
N TRP A 311 12.48 0.41 8.71
CA TRP A 311 13.32 1.56 8.32
C TRP A 311 12.47 2.69 7.72
N LEU A 312 11.56 2.37 6.78
CA LEU A 312 10.70 3.35 6.13
C LEU A 312 9.80 4.07 7.13
N THR A 313 9.16 3.33 8.04
CA THR A 313 8.28 3.93 9.06
C THR A 313 9.08 4.81 10.02
N THR A 314 10.30 4.42 10.39
CA THR A 314 11.19 5.24 11.23
C THR A 314 11.62 6.51 10.49
N LEU A 315 12.01 6.42 9.22
CA LEU A 315 12.33 7.60 8.40
C LEU A 315 11.15 8.57 8.34
N VAL A 316 9.96 8.07 8.06
CA VAL A 316 8.77 8.90 7.91
C VAL A 316 8.38 9.56 9.23
N GLN A 317 8.48 8.86 10.36
CA GLN A 317 8.28 9.46 11.68
C GLN A 317 9.30 10.58 11.96
N LEU A 318 10.56 10.34 11.63
CA LEU A 318 11.62 11.34 11.77
C LEU A 318 11.32 12.59 10.93
N LEU A 319 10.93 12.41 9.66
CA LEU A 319 10.58 13.52 8.78
C LEU A 319 9.34 14.29 9.27
N CYS A 320 8.38 13.62 9.89
CA CYS A 320 7.23 14.29 10.51
C CYS A 320 7.63 15.24 11.66
N VAL A 321 8.70 14.91 12.38
CA VAL A 321 9.23 15.76 13.45
C VAL A 321 10.09 16.89 12.90
N LEU A 322 10.93 16.59 11.91
CA LEU A 322 11.91 17.54 11.37
C LEU A 322 11.35 18.47 10.28
N ALA A 323 10.34 18.04 9.54
CA ALA A 323 9.68 18.82 8.50
C ALA A 323 8.29 19.27 8.98
N PRO A 324 8.15 20.42 9.65
CA PRO A 324 6.88 20.88 10.17
C PRO A 324 5.85 21.06 9.06
N ASP A 325 4.60 20.80 9.43
CA ASP A 325 3.37 20.68 8.62
C ASP A 325 2.95 22.00 7.91
N GLN A 326 3.87 22.70 7.29
CA GLN A 326 3.55 23.90 6.53
C GLN A 326 3.30 23.54 5.05
N SER A 327 2.24 24.12 4.54
CA SER A 327 1.72 24.11 3.17
C SER A 327 2.63 23.48 2.08
N ARG A 328 2.03 22.73 1.18
CA ARG A 328 2.73 22.15 0.01
C ARG A 328 3.67 23.18 -0.64
N PRO A 329 4.90 22.81 -1.05
CA PRO A 329 5.84 23.74 -1.71
C PRO A 329 5.28 24.37 -2.98
N SER A 330 4.36 23.71 -3.67
CA SER A 330 3.62 24.23 -4.83
C SER A 330 2.59 25.29 -4.49
N ALA A 331 2.21 25.42 -3.22
CA ALA A 331 1.32 26.46 -2.71
C ALA A 331 2.13 27.60 -2.09
N ARG A 332 3.17 28.09 -2.76
CA ARG A 332 3.68 29.44 -2.46
C ARG A 332 2.51 30.39 -2.70
N ARG A 333 1.92 30.88 -1.63
CA ARG A 333 1.12 32.09 -1.69
C ARG A 333 2.03 33.13 -2.33
N SER A 334 1.71 33.55 -3.54
CA SER A 334 2.25 34.79 -4.07
C SER A 334 2.07 35.82 -2.97
N PRO A 335 3.12 36.54 -2.54
CA PRO A 335 2.94 37.62 -1.58
C PRO A 335 1.86 38.50 -2.18
N LEU A 336 0.75 38.63 -1.48
CA LEU A 336 -0.30 39.58 -1.83
C LEU A 336 0.45 40.91 -2.03
N ARG A 337 0.50 41.37 -3.28
CA ARG A 337 0.91 42.73 -3.57
C ARG A 337 -0.13 43.59 -2.87
N GLY A 338 0.29 44.22 -1.74
CA GLY A 338 -0.39 45.32 -1.14
C GLY A 338 -0.36 46.54 -2.08
#